data_2f2aa781807daef22deb641933580f2d
#
_entry.id   2f2aa781807daef22deb641933580f2d
#
_cell.length_a   1.000
_cell.length_b   1.000
_cell.length_c   1.000
_cell.angle_alpha   90.00
_cell.angle_beta   90.00
_cell.angle_gamma   90.00
#
_symmetry.space_group_name_H-M   'P 1'
#
loop_
_entity.id
_entity.type
_entity.pdbx_description
1 polymer ?
#
loop_
_entity_poly.entity_id
_entity_poly.type
_entity_poly.pdbx_seq_one_letter_code
_entity_poly.pdbx_strand_id
1 'polypeptide(L)'
;MNYSVLKLPYLEPLVSKTTLKEENGGVTVFPCLRNIGNGTAFKVCITAFNVCIKEATEETYDEVCVAAPFQNEYGHSFVERANEIQAILRMSSFGRMSSFGGRVTLVVQFEDIEENVYEQRFGFSFDVNISNEISSADYTVTSPKLIKQKEINEDSES
;
A
#
# COMPACT_ATOMS: atom_id res chain seq x y z
N MET A 1 20.29 -22.62 9.17
CA MET A 1 19.01 -22.00 8.82
C MET A 1 18.94 -20.60 9.38
N ASN A 2 18.56 -19.66 8.57
CA ASN A 2 18.48 -18.27 9.00
C ASN A 2 17.07 -17.97 9.55
N TYR A 3 16.97 -17.78 10.85
CA TYR A 3 15.69 -17.51 11.50
C TYR A 3 15.01 -16.23 11.00
N SER A 4 15.79 -15.22 10.62
CA SER A 4 15.20 -13.96 10.14
C SER A 4 14.41 -14.14 8.87
N VAL A 5 14.80 -15.07 8.02
CA VAL A 5 14.06 -15.36 6.78
C VAL A 5 12.70 -15.99 7.09
N LEU A 6 12.63 -16.85 8.12
CA LEU A 6 11.39 -17.51 8.51
C LEU A 6 10.39 -16.54 9.16
N LYS A 7 10.89 -15.44 9.73
CA LYS A 7 10.06 -14.46 10.42
C LYS A 7 9.79 -13.19 9.60
N LEU A 8 10.23 -13.19 8.35
CA LEU A 8 10.09 -12.01 7.50
C LEU A 8 8.64 -11.86 7.03
N PRO A 9 8.03 -10.70 7.30
CA PRO A 9 6.75 -10.40 6.68
C PRO A 9 6.94 -10.16 5.17
N TYR A 10 5.93 -10.47 4.41
CA TYR A 10 5.92 -10.23 2.97
C TYR A 10 4.53 -9.85 2.56
N LEU A 11 4.35 -8.63 2.11
CA LEU A 11 3.03 -8.14 1.73
C LEU A 11 2.80 -8.34 0.23
N GLU A 12 1.58 -8.70 -0.12
CA GLU A 12 1.15 -8.93 -1.48
C GLU A 12 -0.14 -8.17 -1.73
N PRO A 13 -0.28 -7.49 -2.88
CA PRO A 13 -1.53 -6.80 -3.16
C PRO A 13 -2.66 -7.78 -3.47
N LEU A 14 -3.82 -7.53 -2.89
CA LEU A 14 -5.04 -8.25 -3.22
C LEU A 14 -5.83 -7.40 -4.21
N VAL A 15 -5.59 -7.65 -5.48
CA VAL A 15 -6.22 -6.88 -6.55
C VAL A 15 -7.75 -7.01 -6.51
N SER A 16 -8.26 -8.20 -6.24
CA SER A 16 -9.70 -8.44 -6.18
C SER A 16 -10.41 -7.68 -5.05
N LYS A 17 -9.67 -7.28 -4.02
CA LYS A 17 -10.19 -6.52 -2.89
C LYS A 17 -9.75 -5.07 -2.88
N THR A 18 -8.89 -4.68 -3.80
CA THR A 18 -8.51 -3.29 -3.99
C THR A 18 -9.60 -2.63 -4.82
N THR A 19 -10.28 -1.69 -4.22
CA THR A 19 -11.43 -1.03 -4.86
C THR A 19 -11.15 0.44 -5.05
N LEU A 20 -11.91 1.03 -5.96
CA LEU A 20 -11.82 2.45 -6.27
C LEU A 20 -13.23 3.00 -6.31
N LYS A 21 -13.43 4.16 -5.72
CA LYS A 21 -14.73 4.79 -5.66
C LYS A 21 -14.62 6.27 -6.03
N GLU A 22 -15.47 6.70 -6.93
CA GLU A 22 -15.58 8.11 -7.27
C GLU A 22 -16.65 8.78 -6.40
N GLU A 23 -16.25 9.82 -5.68
CA GLU A 23 -17.16 10.56 -4.79
C GLU A 23 -16.87 12.06 -4.85
N ASN A 24 -17.90 12.85 -5.02
CA ASN A 24 -17.82 14.31 -4.89
C ASN A 24 -16.67 14.97 -5.67
N GLY A 25 -16.43 14.51 -6.89
CA GLY A 25 -15.37 15.05 -7.73
C GLY A 25 -13.98 14.57 -7.37
N GLY A 26 -13.87 13.59 -6.49
CA GLY A 26 -12.63 12.95 -6.11
C GLY A 26 -12.68 11.45 -6.30
N VAL A 27 -11.54 10.81 -6.12
CA VAL A 27 -11.42 9.37 -6.22
C VAL A 27 -10.82 8.85 -4.92
N THR A 28 -11.42 7.80 -4.38
CA THR A 28 -10.89 7.12 -3.20
C THR A 28 -10.47 5.72 -3.60
N VAL A 29 -9.23 5.37 -3.33
CA VAL A 29 -8.69 4.04 -3.57
C VAL A 29 -8.49 3.35 -2.23
N PHE A 30 -8.88 2.09 -2.17
CA PHE A 30 -8.77 1.26 -0.97
C PHE A 30 -7.78 0.13 -1.24
N PRO A 31 -6.47 0.39 -1.15
CA PRO A 31 -5.49 -0.68 -1.37
C PRO A 31 -5.63 -1.73 -0.27
N CYS A 32 -5.65 -2.99 -0.67
CA CYS A 32 -5.70 -4.10 0.25
C CYS A 32 -4.47 -4.98 0.05
N LEU A 33 -3.79 -5.30 1.13
CA LEU A 33 -2.61 -6.14 1.12
C LEU A 33 -2.83 -7.35 2.00
N ARG A 34 -2.21 -8.47 1.64
CA ARG A 34 -2.20 -9.68 2.45
C ARG A 34 -0.78 -9.98 2.87
N ASN A 35 -0.60 -10.39 4.10
CA ASN A 35 0.71 -10.85 4.56
C ASN A 35 0.88 -12.33 4.23
N ILE A 36 1.71 -12.63 3.24
CA ILE A 36 2.02 -14.00 2.83
C ILE A 36 3.33 -14.51 3.45
N GLY A 37 4.02 -13.67 4.19
CA GLY A 37 5.23 -14.05 4.89
C GLY A 37 4.94 -14.80 6.19
N ASN A 38 6.00 -15.27 6.83
CA ASN A 38 5.87 -16.04 8.07
C ASN A 38 5.86 -15.17 9.32
N GLY A 39 6.26 -13.93 9.22
CA GLY A 39 6.27 -13.00 10.35
C GLY A 39 5.16 -11.98 10.28
N THR A 40 4.76 -11.45 11.42
CA THR A 40 3.81 -10.35 11.49
C THR A 40 4.46 -9.06 11.03
N ALA A 41 3.76 -8.29 10.22
CA ALA A 41 4.20 -6.95 9.85
C ALA A 41 3.58 -5.95 10.81
N PHE A 42 4.41 -5.14 11.45
CA PHE A 42 3.97 -4.12 12.41
C PHE A 42 4.12 -2.73 11.81
N LYS A 43 3.34 -1.79 12.29
CA LYS A 43 3.41 -0.38 11.91
C LYS A 43 3.38 -0.19 10.38
N VAL A 44 2.48 -0.91 9.73
CA VAL A 44 2.36 -0.85 8.26
C VAL A 44 1.84 0.52 7.87
N CYS A 45 2.59 1.23 7.05
CA CYS A 45 2.22 2.58 6.63
C CYS A 45 2.66 2.88 5.20
N ILE A 46 1.96 3.80 4.58
CA ILE A 46 2.35 4.34 3.28
C ILE A 46 3.28 5.53 3.53
N THR A 47 4.49 5.47 3.00
CA THR A 47 5.47 6.55 3.13
C THR A 47 5.51 7.46 1.91
N ALA A 48 5.11 6.94 0.76
CA ALA A 48 5.02 7.73 -0.46
C ALA A 48 4.03 7.07 -1.41
N PHE A 49 3.42 7.87 -2.26
CA PHE A 49 2.55 7.35 -3.30
C PHE A 49 2.56 8.32 -4.48
N ASN A 50 2.20 7.80 -5.65
CA ASN A 50 2.07 8.58 -6.87
C ASN A 50 0.89 8.03 -7.66
N VAL A 51 0.11 8.93 -8.24
CA VAL A 51 -1.00 8.54 -9.11
C VAL A 51 -0.80 9.22 -10.46
N CYS A 52 -0.74 8.41 -11.49
CA CYS A 52 -0.62 8.89 -12.86
C CYS A 52 -1.89 8.52 -13.62
N ILE A 53 -2.56 9.52 -14.16
CA ILE A 53 -3.78 9.31 -14.96
C ILE A 53 -3.40 9.42 -16.42
N LYS A 54 -3.77 8.43 -17.19
CA LYS A 54 -3.40 8.34 -18.61
C LYS A 54 -4.30 9.14 -19.55
N GLU A 55 -5.45 9.55 -19.08
CA GLU A 55 -6.42 10.22 -19.94
C GLU A 55 -6.07 11.68 -20.12
N ALA A 56 -6.26 12.15 -21.35
CA ALA A 56 -6.18 13.53 -21.79
C ALA A 56 -4.82 14.21 -21.66
N THR A 57 -4.17 14.22 -20.53
CA THR A 57 -2.95 15.00 -20.31
C THR A 57 -1.77 14.24 -19.74
N GLU A 58 -1.98 13.00 -19.35
CA GLU A 58 -0.97 12.19 -18.66
C GLU A 58 -0.34 12.88 -17.45
N GLU A 59 -1.09 13.76 -16.81
CA GLU A 59 -0.61 14.48 -15.66
C GLU A 59 -0.53 13.58 -14.43
N THR A 60 0.53 13.77 -13.66
CA THR A 60 0.68 13.13 -12.37
C THR A 60 0.00 14.01 -11.34
N TYR A 61 -0.94 13.43 -10.59
CA TYR A 61 -1.64 14.16 -9.55
C TYR A 61 -1.02 13.82 -8.20
N ASP A 62 -0.21 14.75 -7.71
CA ASP A 62 0.38 14.64 -6.38
C ASP A 62 -0.48 15.32 -5.31
N GLU A 63 -1.62 15.87 -5.70
CA GLU A 63 -2.52 16.55 -4.79
C GLU A 63 -3.40 15.59 -4.01
N VAL A 64 -2.84 14.50 -3.61
CA VAL A 64 -3.54 13.57 -2.76
C VAL A 64 -3.44 14.07 -1.34
N CYS A 65 -4.54 14.48 -0.84
CA CYS A 65 -4.54 15.18 0.43
C CYS A 65 -4.44 14.28 1.64
N VAL A 66 -4.83 13.02 1.54
CA VAL A 66 -4.90 12.16 2.73
C VAL A 66 -4.65 10.71 2.40
N ALA A 67 -3.60 10.16 3.00
CA ALA A 67 -3.41 8.72 3.08
C ALA A 67 -3.70 8.30 4.52
N ALA A 68 -4.78 7.55 4.72
CA ALA A 68 -5.01 6.95 6.01
C ALA A 68 -4.07 5.75 6.17
N PRO A 69 -3.58 5.49 7.37
CA PRO A 69 -2.67 4.36 7.59
C PRO A 69 -3.36 3.03 7.28
N PHE A 70 -2.57 2.03 6.96
CA PHE A 70 -3.08 0.68 6.84
C PHE A 70 -3.65 0.22 8.18
N GLN A 71 -4.82 -0.38 8.14
CA GLN A 71 -5.47 -0.93 9.32
C GLN A 71 -6.06 -2.30 9.00
N ASN A 72 -5.99 -3.19 9.98
CA ASN A 72 -6.67 -4.47 9.92
C ASN A 72 -8.13 -4.28 10.32
N GLU A 73 -8.90 -5.36 10.36
CA GLU A 73 -10.33 -5.30 10.70
C GLU A 73 -10.61 -4.75 12.10
N TYR A 74 -9.62 -4.75 12.99
CA TYR A 74 -9.74 -4.24 14.35
C TYR A 74 -9.19 -2.82 14.52
N GLY A 75 -8.79 -2.18 13.43
CA GLY A 75 -8.27 -0.82 13.47
C GLY A 75 -6.80 -0.71 13.84
N HIS A 76 -6.06 -1.79 13.82
CA HIS A 76 -4.63 -1.81 14.14
C HIS A 76 -3.77 -1.83 12.88
N SER A 77 -2.58 -1.26 12.96
CA SER A 77 -1.64 -1.18 11.85
C SER A 77 -0.69 -2.35 11.77
N PHE A 78 -1.07 -3.52 12.26
CA PHE A 78 -0.30 -4.73 12.08
C PHE A 78 -1.13 -5.77 11.33
N VAL A 79 -0.42 -6.69 10.68
CA VAL A 79 -1.08 -7.78 9.96
C VAL A 79 -0.29 -9.07 10.14
N GLU A 80 -0.97 -10.07 10.67
CA GLU A 80 -0.41 -11.39 10.88
C GLU A 80 -0.43 -12.19 9.57
N ARG A 81 0.31 -13.30 9.58
CA ARG A 81 0.35 -14.20 8.43
C ARG A 81 -1.05 -14.59 7.96
N ALA A 82 -1.25 -14.58 6.67
CA ALA A 82 -2.50 -14.92 5.98
C ALA A 82 -3.65 -13.93 6.19
N ASN A 83 -3.43 -12.87 6.96
CA ASN A 83 -4.43 -11.84 7.18
C ASN A 83 -4.23 -10.65 6.26
N GLU A 84 -5.22 -9.78 6.23
CA GLU A 84 -5.31 -8.64 5.33
C GLU A 84 -5.30 -7.33 6.08
N ILE A 85 -4.81 -6.31 5.39
CA ILE A 85 -4.77 -4.95 5.90
C ILE A 85 -5.13 -4.00 4.76
N GLN A 86 -5.86 -2.95 5.08
CA GLN A 86 -6.36 -2.02 4.06
C GLN A 86 -6.05 -0.58 4.44
N ALA A 87 -5.77 0.23 3.43
CA ALA A 87 -5.58 1.66 3.59
C ALA A 87 -6.64 2.42 2.80
N ILE A 88 -6.65 3.72 2.97
CA ILE A 88 -7.54 4.62 2.24
C ILE A 88 -6.69 5.73 1.65
N LEU A 89 -6.76 5.88 0.33
CA LEU A 89 -6.13 6.98 -0.38
C LEU A 89 -7.22 7.85 -0.97
N ARG A 90 -7.32 9.08 -0.51
CA ARG A 90 -8.28 10.04 -1.05
C ARG A 90 -7.57 11.03 -1.94
N MET A 91 -8.04 11.11 -3.16
CA MET A 91 -7.53 12.01 -4.17
C MET A 91 -8.64 12.96 -4.57
N SER A 92 -8.37 14.24 -4.52
CA SER A 92 -9.36 15.27 -4.88
C SER A 92 -9.04 15.89 -6.23
N SER A 93 -10.05 16.52 -6.83
CA SER A 93 -9.89 17.36 -8.01
C SER A 93 -9.61 16.68 -9.34
N PHE A 94 -10.19 15.50 -9.56
CA PHE A 94 -10.11 14.89 -10.89
C PHE A 94 -11.15 15.39 -11.87
N GLY A 95 -12.08 16.25 -11.44
CA GLY A 95 -13.16 16.68 -12.28
C GLY A 95 -14.15 15.55 -12.58
N ARG A 96 -15.01 15.77 -13.56
CA ARG A 96 -15.97 14.75 -13.99
C ARG A 96 -15.35 13.89 -15.06
N MET A 97 -15.05 12.66 -14.71
CA MET A 97 -14.60 11.68 -15.67
C MET A 97 -15.59 10.53 -15.72
N SER A 98 -16.09 10.23 -16.91
CA SER A 98 -16.98 9.09 -17.09
C SER A 98 -16.21 7.79 -17.25
N SER A 99 -14.95 7.87 -17.70
CA SER A 99 -14.04 6.74 -17.71
C SER A 99 -12.62 7.27 -17.75
N PHE A 100 -11.73 6.63 -17.04
CA PHE A 100 -10.31 6.97 -17.07
C PHE A 100 -9.47 5.77 -16.62
N GLY A 101 -8.23 5.76 -17.06
CA GLY A 101 -7.26 4.77 -16.65
C GLY A 101 -6.06 5.42 -16.02
N GLY A 102 -5.31 4.66 -15.28
CA GLY A 102 -4.12 5.16 -14.64
C GLY A 102 -3.35 4.11 -13.88
N ARG A 103 -2.35 4.59 -13.14
CA ARG A 103 -1.51 3.75 -12.32
C ARG A 103 -1.25 4.40 -10.97
N VAL A 104 -1.37 3.59 -9.94
CA VAL A 104 -1.03 3.98 -8.58
C VAL A 104 0.25 3.28 -8.19
N THR A 105 1.18 4.02 -7.60
CA THR A 105 2.40 3.47 -7.03
C THR A 105 2.43 3.80 -5.56
N LEU A 106 2.70 2.81 -4.73
CA LEU A 106 2.77 2.95 -3.28
C LEU A 106 4.12 2.50 -2.77
N VAL A 107 4.65 3.24 -1.81
CA VAL A 107 5.80 2.80 -1.02
C VAL A 107 5.29 2.53 0.38
N VAL A 108 5.45 1.30 0.83
CA VAL A 108 4.93 0.84 2.11
C VAL A 108 6.09 0.41 2.98
N GLN A 109 6.10 0.88 4.22
CA GLN A 109 7.07 0.46 5.21
C GLN A 109 6.38 -0.30 6.34
N PHE A 110 7.11 -1.22 6.93
CA PHE A 110 6.65 -1.99 8.07
C PHE A 110 7.85 -2.51 8.86
N GLU A 111 7.57 -2.95 10.07
CA GLU A 111 8.60 -3.52 10.94
C GLU A 111 8.33 -5.00 11.16
N ASP A 112 9.40 -5.77 11.36
CA ASP A 112 9.27 -7.14 11.83
C ASP A 112 9.22 -7.16 13.35
N ILE A 113 9.15 -8.34 13.95
CA ILE A 113 9.08 -8.49 15.41
C ILE A 113 10.35 -8.01 16.11
N GLU A 114 11.47 -7.95 15.39
CA GLU A 114 12.74 -7.45 15.91
C GLU A 114 12.92 -5.96 15.68
N GLU A 115 11.87 -5.29 15.19
CA GLU A 115 11.85 -3.86 14.91
C GLU A 115 12.78 -3.44 13.77
N ASN A 116 13.15 -4.37 12.91
CA ASN A 116 13.81 -4.02 11.66
C ASN A 116 12.78 -3.45 10.69
N VAL A 117 13.14 -2.39 9.99
CA VAL A 117 12.23 -1.69 9.09
C VAL A 117 12.48 -2.14 7.66
N TYR A 118 11.41 -2.51 6.99
CA TYR A 118 11.43 -2.94 5.59
C TYR A 118 10.58 -2.04 4.73
N GLU A 119 10.89 -2.02 3.45
CA GLU A 119 10.15 -1.27 2.45
C GLU A 119 9.78 -2.19 1.29
N GLN A 120 8.54 -2.08 0.84
CA GLN A 120 8.09 -2.70 -0.39
C GLN A 120 7.41 -1.65 -1.26
N ARG A 121 7.50 -1.83 -2.56
CA ARG A 121 6.84 -0.96 -3.52
C ARG A 121 5.78 -1.74 -4.25
N PHE A 122 4.62 -1.13 -4.39
CA PHE A 122 3.47 -1.71 -5.07
C PHE A 122 3.02 -0.77 -6.16
N GLY A 123 2.65 -1.35 -7.29
CA GLY A 123 2.05 -0.58 -8.37
C GLY A 123 0.89 -1.34 -8.94
N PHE A 124 -0.21 -0.67 -9.23
CA PHE A 124 -1.32 -1.29 -9.90
C PHE A 124 -1.96 -0.31 -10.89
N SER A 125 -2.38 -0.87 -12.02
CA SER A 125 -3.12 -0.12 -13.03
C SER A 125 -4.61 -0.24 -12.74
N PHE A 126 -5.35 0.79 -13.09
CA PHE A 126 -6.80 0.77 -12.92
C PHE A 126 -7.47 1.37 -14.14
N ASP A 127 -8.66 0.88 -14.41
CA ASP A 127 -9.57 1.48 -15.36
C ASP A 127 -10.91 1.65 -14.67
N VAL A 128 -11.43 2.86 -14.70
CA VAL A 128 -12.74 3.15 -14.14
C VAL A 128 -13.71 3.31 -15.30
N ASN A 129 -14.73 2.50 -15.30
CA ASN A 129 -15.79 2.60 -16.28
C ASN A 129 -16.93 3.50 -15.78
N ILE A 130 -17.97 3.65 -16.58
CA ILE A 130 -19.10 4.53 -16.29
C ILE A 130 -19.82 4.16 -14.98
N SER A 131 -19.73 2.92 -14.53
CA SER A 131 -20.36 2.47 -13.30
C SER A 131 -19.49 2.58 -12.07
N ASN A 132 -18.32 3.23 -12.17
CA ASN A 132 -17.37 3.43 -11.07
C ASN A 132 -16.78 2.15 -10.50
N GLU A 133 -16.64 1.14 -11.34
CA GLU A 133 -16.01 -0.11 -10.95
C GLU A 133 -14.63 -0.21 -11.57
N ILE A 134 -13.71 -0.84 -10.84
CA ILE A 134 -12.41 -1.18 -11.40
C ILE A 134 -12.61 -2.34 -12.37
N SER A 135 -12.36 -2.10 -13.66
CA SER A 135 -12.56 -3.11 -14.68
C SER A 135 -11.35 -4.01 -14.88
N SER A 136 -10.17 -3.53 -14.55
CA SER A 136 -8.95 -4.34 -14.58
C SER A 136 -7.90 -3.75 -13.67
N ALA A 137 -7.01 -4.60 -13.17
CA ALA A 137 -5.89 -4.15 -12.38
C ALA A 137 -4.73 -5.11 -12.54
N ASP A 138 -3.64 -4.59 -13.11
CA ASP A 138 -2.35 -5.27 -13.11
C ASP A 138 -1.57 -4.75 -11.91
N TYR A 139 -0.77 -5.59 -11.33
CA TYR A 139 0.03 -5.13 -10.21
C TYR A 139 1.49 -5.56 -10.32
N THR A 140 2.34 -4.76 -9.71
CA THR A 140 3.74 -5.10 -9.47
C THR A 140 4.02 -5.01 -7.98
N VAL A 141 4.93 -5.84 -7.52
CA VAL A 141 5.34 -5.84 -6.12
C VAL A 141 6.83 -6.11 -6.05
N THR A 142 7.53 -5.39 -5.19
CA THR A 142 8.93 -5.69 -4.91
C THR A 142 9.03 -6.53 -3.64
N SER A 143 10.12 -7.28 -3.52
CA SER A 143 10.41 -7.99 -2.27
C SER A 143 10.71 -7.00 -1.15
N PRO A 144 10.47 -7.37 0.10
CA PRO A 144 10.85 -6.52 1.22
C PRO A 144 12.35 -6.21 1.20
N LYS A 145 12.68 -4.94 1.33
CA LYS A 145 14.05 -4.47 1.38
C LYS A 145 14.30 -3.88 2.75
N LEU A 146 15.32 -4.39 3.42
CA LEU A 146 15.71 -3.85 4.72
C LEU A 146 16.24 -2.42 4.54
N ILE A 147 15.62 -1.45 5.18
CA ILE A 147 16.05 -0.06 5.12
C ILE A 147 16.61 0.46 6.44
N LYS A 148 16.25 -0.18 7.54
CA LYS A 148 16.79 0.18 8.84
C LYS A 148 16.80 -1.03 9.74
N GLN A 149 17.97 -1.39 10.21
CA GLN A 149 18.14 -2.45 11.19
C GLN A 149 18.05 -1.83 12.58
N LYS A 150 17.38 -2.53 13.50
CA LYS A 150 17.35 -2.09 14.88
C LYS A 150 18.78 -1.99 15.43
N GLU A 151 19.13 -0.81 15.96
CA GLU A 151 20.42 -0.64 16.56
C GLU A 151 20.48 -1.37 17.89
N ILE A 152 21.50 -2.20 18.05
CA ILE A 152 21.81 -2.77 19.35
C ILE A 152 22.52 -1.67 20.11
N ASN A 153 21.87 -1.15 21.13
CA ASN A 153 22.47 -0.11 21.96
C ASN A 153 23.41 -0.73 22.96
N GLU A 154 24.61 -1.03 22.50
CA GLU A 154 25.65 -1.66 23.35
C GLU A 154 26.11 -0.74 24.47
N ASP A 155 26.00 0.55 24.28
CA ASP A 155 26.43 1.50 25.29
C ASP A 155 25.58 1.44 26.56
N SER A 156 24.36 0.98 26.46
CA SER A 156 23.50 0.83 27.62
C SER A 156 23.94 -0.28 28.55
N GLU A 157 24.82 -1.14 28.09
CA GLU A 157 25.28 -2.29 28.84
C GLU A 157 26.56 -2.04 29.64
N SER A 158 27.18 -0.94 29.40
CA SER A 158 28.43 -0.63 30.05
C SER A 158 28.24 0.17 31.34
#